data_461e0b333447dcaf8b95e860d3ce6afe
#
_entry.id   461e0b333447dcaf8b95e860d3ce6afe
#
_cell.length_a   1.000
_cell.length_b   1.000
_cell.length_c   1.000
_cell.angle_alpha   90.00
_cell.angle_beta   90.00
_cell.angle_gamma   90.00
#
_symmetry.space_group_name_H-M   'P 1'
#
loop_
_entity.id
_entity.type
_entity.pdbx_description
1 polymer ?
#
loop_
_entity_poly.entity_id
_entity_poly.type
_entity_poly.pdbx_seq_one_letter_code
_entity_poly.pdbx_strand_id
1 'polypeptide(L)'
;MKNIAIAGAGIVGISCAYFLQKSGFKVTLFDNNEPGTMTSYGHACTFADYASIPVNSPTLFRNIPVMLLKSDGPLAVDFFHVIKNPSWSINFLKNCRQSRVEYISSSLAGLLQHANISYDEIFEEVDVKKYIKNEEALYLYESKTAFEEVKASTLQRIKNGIDVRELNK
;
A
#
# COMPACT_ATOMS: atom_id res chain seq x y z
N MET A 1 13.90 -30.98 -10.06
CA MET A 1 13.58 -29.78 -9.27
C MET A 1 13.92 -28.57 -10.13
N LYS A 2 13.01 -27.61 -10.32
CA LYS A 2 13.31 -26.40 -11.11
C LYS A 2 14.08 -25.42 -10.25
N ASN A 3 15.07 -24.74 -10.85
CA ASN A 3 15.85 -23.69 -10.19
C ASN A 3 15.23 -22.32 -10.50
N ILE A 4 15.10 -21.47 -9.49
CA ILE A 4 14.59 -20.11 -9.60
C ILE A 4 15.63 -19.14 -9.05
N ALA A 5 15.93 -18.08 -9.79
CA ALA A 5 16.75 -16.98 -9.35
C ALA A 5 15.87 -15.78 -9.05
N ILE A 6 16.07 -15.14 -7.91
CA ILE A 6 15.37 -13.91 -7.49
C ILE A 6 16.40 -12.81 -7.35
N ALA A 7 16.21 -11.70 -8.04
CA ALA A 7 17.01 -10.50 -7.90
C ALA A 7 16.36 -9.60 -6.85
N GLY A 8 17.09 -9.34 -5.77
CA GLY A 8 16.67 -8.56 -4.62
C GLY A 8 16.33 -9.42 -3.41
N ALA A 9 16.99 -9.14 -2.28
CA ALA A 9 16.79 -9.80 -0.98
C ALA A 9 16.15 -8.87 0.05
N GLY A 10 15.27 -7.97 -0.39
CA GLY A 10 14.35 -7.23 0.47
C GLY A 10 13.15 -8.09 0.88
N ILE A 11 12.20 -7.53 1.64
CA ILE A 11 11.04 -8.26 2.17
C ILE A 11 10.27 -9.02 1.08
N VAL A 12 10.08 -8.42 -0.10
CA VAL A 12 9.37 -9.06 -1.21
C VAL A 12 10.13 -10.27 -1.74
N GLY A 13 11.45 -10.12 -2.01
CA GLY A 13 12.27 -11.21 -2.53
C GLY A 13 12.39 -12.37 -1.56
N ILE A 14 12.55 -12.08 -0.27
CA ILE A 14 12.64 -13.09 0.79
C ILE A 14 11.31 -13.84 0.92
N SER A 15 10.17 -13.14 0.95
CA SER A 15 8.86 -13.77 1.03
C SER A 15 8.58 -14.66 -0.20
N CYS A 16 8.90 -14.17 -1.40
CA CYS A 16 8.79 -14.98 -2.60
C CYS A 16 9.68 -16.24 -2.54
N ALA A 17 10.92 -16.10 -2.06
CA ALA A 17 11.83 -17.23 -1.92
C ALA A 17 11.29 -18.29 -0.95
N TYR A 18 10.75 -17.85 0.19
CA TYR A 18 10.14 -18.72 1.19
C TYR A 18 9.03 -19.58 0.59
N PHE A 19 8.01 -18.96 -0.02
CA PHE A 19 6.88 -19.70 -0.59
C PHE A 19 7.26 -20.57 -1.80
N LEU A 20 8.22 -20.13 -2.61
CA LEU A 20 8.73 -20.95 -3.71
C LEU A 20 9.51 -22.17 -3.21
N GLN A 21 10.34 -22.04 -2.17
CA GLN A 21 11.00 -23.17 -1.55
C GLN A 21 10.00 -24.15 -0.95
N LYS A 22 8.98 -23.64 -0.26
CA LYS A 22 7.89 -24.44 0.30
C LYS A 22 7.11 -25.20 -0.79
N SER A 23 7.03 -24.60 -1.98
CA SER A 23 6.44 -25.22 -3.18
C SER A 23 7.38 -26.20 -3.91
N GLY A 24 8.56 -26.51 -3.35
CA GLY A 24 9.49 -27.50 -3.88
C GLY A 24 10.45 -26.98 -4.96
N PHE A 25 10.62 -25.68 -5.10
CA PHE A 25 11.62 -25.10 -5.99
C PHE A 25 12.97 -24.93 -5.28
N LYS A 26 14.08 -25.03 -6.02
CA LYS A 26 15.39 -24.60 -5.53
C LYS A 26 15.55 -23.10 -5.84
N VAL A 27 15.61 -22.27 -4.80
CA VAL A 27 15.66 -20.81 -4.95
C VAL A 27 17.04 -20.28 -4.59
N THR A 28 17.53 -19.33 -5.40
CA THR A 28 18.75 -18.56 -5.13
C THR A 28 18.40 -17.08 -5.17
N LEU A 29 18.71 -16.36 -4.08
CA LEU A 29 18.58 -14.90 -3.98
C LEU A 29 19.90 -14.24 -4.38
N PHE A 30 19.82 -13.17 -5.16
CA PHE A 30 20.95 -12.33 -5.55
C PHE A 30 20.68 -10.90 -5.06
N ASP A 31 21.60 -10.34 -4.28
CA ASP A 31 21.56 -8.95 -3.84
C ASP A 31 23.01 -8.44 -3.70
N ASN A 32 23.19 -7.14 -3.84
CA ASN A 32 24.48 -6.50 -3.61
C ASN A 32 24.79 -6.27 -2.13
N ASN A 33 23.77 -6.39 -1.27
CA ASN A 33 23.84 -6.13 0.16
C ASN A 33 23.33 -7.34 0.94
N GLU A 34 23.54 -7.32 2.24
CA GLU A 34 22.97 -8.34 3.12
C GLU A 34 21.42 -8.32 3.07
N PRO A 35 20.77 -9.49 3.14
CA PRO A 35 19.33 -9.58 3.08
C PRO A 35 18.62 -8.67 4.09
N GLY A 36 17.63 -7.92 3.64
CA GLY A 36 16.80 -7.07 4.47
C GLY A 36 17.42 -5.75 4.94
N THR A 37 18.69 -5.48 4.61
CA THR A 37 19.42 -4.30 5.15
C THR A 37 19.19 -2.99 4.39
N MET A 38 18.53 -3.02 3.24
CA MET A 38 18.28 -1.85 2.40
C MET A 38 16.89 -1.26 2.60
N THR A 39 16.12 -1.05 1.56
CA THR A 39 14.81 -0.37 1.59
C THR A 39 13.82 -0.98 2.59
N SER A 40 13.92 -2.28 2.88
CA SER A 40 13.07 -2.95 3.87
C SER A 40 13.47 -2.67 5.32
N TYR A 41 14.67 -2.15 5.55
CA TYR A 41 15.17 -1.80 6.88
C TYR A 41 14.60 -0.47 7.36
N GLY A 42 14.24 -0.38 8.64
CA GLY A 42 13.70 0.85 9.22
C GLY A 42 12.30 1.23 8.72
N HIS A 43 11.58 0.30 8.11
CA HIS A 43 10.20 0.48 7.69
C HIS A 43 9.29 0.75 8.89
N ALA A 44 8.13 1.40 8.66
CA ALA A 44 7.15 1.69 9.72
C ALA A 44 6.54 0.44 10.37
N CYS A 45 6.80 -0.74 9.82
CA CYS A 45 6.38 -2.05 10.34
C CYS A 45 4.85 -2.14 10.54
N THR A 46 4.08 -1.51 9.66
CA THR A 46 2.61 -1.55 9.70
C THR A 46 2.10 -2.58 8.70
N PHE A 47 1.28 -3.51 9.17
CA PHE A 47 0.51 -4.41 8.31
C PHE A 47 -0.78 -3.70 7.92
N ALA A 48 -0.81 -3.19 6.69
CA ALA A 48 -1.88 -2.30 6.23
C ALA A 48 -2.75 -2.98 5.16
N ASP A 49 -3.45 -4.04 5.53
CA ASP A 49 -4.44 -4.72 4.68
C ASP A 49 -5.61 -3.80 4.28
N TYR A 50 -5.89 -2.79 5.12
CA TYR A 50 -6.87 -1.74 4.87
C TYR A 50 -6.45 -0.69 3.82
N ALA A 51 -5.18 -0.66 3.40
CA ALA A 51 -4.63 0.35 2.49
C ALA A 51 -4.96 0.08 1.01
N SER A 52 -6.21 -0.26 0.72
CA SER A 52 -6.69 -0.57 -0.63
C SER A 52 -7.09 0.66 -1.44
N ILE A 53 -7.17 1.84 -0.83
CA ILE A 53 -7.57 3.07 -1.54
C ILE A 53 -6.35 3.70 -2.20
N PRO A 54 -6.34 3.90 -3.52
CA PRO A 54 -5.22 4.54 -4.21
C PRO A 54 -5.15 6.04 -3.89
N VAL A 55 -3.95 6.62 -3.98
CA VAL A 55 -3.73 8.06 -3.73
C VAL A 55 -4.48 8.93 -4.74
N ASN A 56 -4.53 8.51 -5.99
CA ASN A 56 -5.27 9.20 -7.05
C ASN A 56 -6.78 9.04 -6.83
N SER A 57 -7.46 10.17 -6.70
CA SER A 57 -8.91 10.21 -6.42
C SER A 57 -9.58 11.37 -7.15
N PRO A 58 -10.90 11.34 -7.35
CA PRO A 58 -11.63 12.50 -7.91
C PRO A 58 -11.48 13.76 -7.06
N THR A 59 -11.39 13.60 -5.75
CA THR A 59 -11.19 14.70 -4.79
C THR A 59 -9.79 15.30 -4.97
N LEU A 60 -8.75 14.46 -5.09
CA LEU A 60 -7.40 14.93 -5.38
C LEU A 60 -7.38 15.76 -6.67
N PHE A 61 -7.99 15.25 -7.74
CA PHE A 61 -8.04 15.95 -9.03
C PHE A 61 -8.66 17.36 -8.91
N ARG A 62 -9.77 17.50 -8.16
CA ARG A 62 -10.41 18.81 -7.94
C ARG A 62 -9.55 19.74 -7.10
N ASN A 63 -8.79 19.21 -6.16
CA ASN A 63 -8.01 19.98 -5.20
C ASN A 63 -6.59 20.30 -5.67
N ILE A 64 -6.12 19.72 -6.77
CA ILE A 64 -4.78 19.99 -7.33
C ILE A 64 -4.48 21.50 -7.40
N PRO A 65 -5.35 22.37 -7.97
CA PRO A 65 -5.05 23.80 -8.07
C PRO A 65 -4.83 24.45 -6.69
N VAL A 66 -5.67 24.10 -5.71
CA VAL A 66 -5.56 24.63 -4.35
C VAL A 66 -4.31 24.10 -3.64
N MET A 67 -3.98 22.84 -3.84
CA MET A 67 -2.80 22.20 -3.23
C MET A 67 -1.50 22.76 -3.80
N LEU A 68 -1.47 23.15 -5.06
CA LEU A 68 -0.30 23.77 -5.70
C LEU A 68 -0.06 25.21 -5.24
N LEU A 69 -1.11 25.90 -4.80
CA LEU A 69 -1.03 27.28 -4.29
C LEU A 69 -0.60 27.36 -2.83
N LYS A 70 -0.66 26.26 -2.08
CA LYS A 70 -0.26 26.22 -0.67
C LYS A 70 1.20 25.79 -0.58
N SER A 71 2.05 26.62 0.05
CA SER A 71 3.46 26.32 0.31
C SER A 71 3.65 25.09 1.22
N ASP A 72 2.70 24.83 2.12
CA ASP A 72 2.70 23.72 3.09
C ASP A 72 1.78 22.58 2.64
N GLY A 73 1.42 22.53 1.34
CA GLY A 73 0.51 21.55 0.80
C GLY A 73 1.11 20.14 0.78
N PRO A 74 0.29 19.09 0.89
CA PRO A 74 0.76 17.70 0.86
C PRO A 74 1.24 17.26 -0.53
N LEU A 75 1.09 18.10 -1.55
CA LEU A 75 1.45 17.82 -2.93
C LEU A 75 2.62 18.71 -3.37
N ALA A 76 3.81 18.14 -3.45
CA ALA A 76 4.96 18.75 -4.09
C ALA A 76 5.03 18.30 -5.56
N VAL A 77 5.00 19.24 -6.49
CA VAL A 77 5.04 18.96 -7.93
C VAL A 77 6.29 19.56 -8.54
N ASP A 78 7.11 18.71 -9.11
CA ASP A 78 8.17 19.15 -10.02
C ASP A 78 7.58 19.32 -11.43
N PHE A 79 7.37 20.58 -11.82
CA PHE A 79 6.82 20.93 -13.13
C PHE A 79 7.68 20.45 -14.29
N PHE A 80 9.01 20.46 -14.15
CA PHE A 80 9.90 19.92 -15.19
C PHE A 80 9.71 18.42 -15.37
N HIS A 81 9.52 17.69 -14.26
CA HIS A 81 9.25 16.26 -14.33
C HIS A 81 7.90 15.98 -15.04
N VAL A 82 6.85 16.73 -14.72
CA VAL A 82 5.53 16.61 -15.36
C VAL A 82 5.61 16.81 -16.86
N ILE A 83 6.33 17.87 -17.30
CA ILE A 83 6.51 18.18 -18.73
C ILE A 83 7.34 17.10 -19.44
N LYS A 84 8.38 16.60 -18.80
CA LYS A 84 9.23 15.54 -19.36
C LYS A 84 8.54 14.18 -19.45
N ASN A 85 7.53 13.93 -18.61
CA ASN A 85 6.80 12.67 -18.52
C ASN A 85 5.30 12.83 -18.80
N PRO A 86 4.89 13.34 -19.96
CA PRO A 86 3.48 13.65 -20.23
C PRO A 86 2.60 12.40 -20.24
N SER A 87 3.11 11.27 -20.71
CA SER A 87 2.39 10.00 -20.71
C SER A 87 2.01 9.54 -19.29
N TRP A 88 2.96 9.62 -18.35
CA TRP A 88 2.70 9.30 -16.95
C TRP A 88 1.66 10.24 -16.34
N SER A 89 1.82 11.53 -16.55
CA SER A 89 0.93 12.58 -16.02
C SER A 89 -0.50 12.41 -16.51
N ILE A 90 -0.68 12.17 -17.81
CA ILE A 90 -2.00 11.92 -18.40
C ILE A 90 -2.63 10.63 -17.82
N ASN A 91 -1.84 9.57 -17.67
CA ASN A 91 -2.34 8.32 -17.11
C ASN A 91 -2.70 8.46 -15.62
N PHE A 92 -1.92 9.20 -14.84
CA PHE A 92 -2.27 9.53 -13.46
C PHE A 92 -3.62 10.23 -13.37
N LEU A 93 -3.84 11.29 -14.18
CA LEU A 93 -5.11 12.02 -14.22
C LEU A 93 -6.29 11.17 -14.71
N LYS A 94 -6.07 10.30 -15.70
CA LYS A 94 -7.09 9.34 -16.15
C LYS A 94 -7.52 8.37 -15.03
N ASN A 95 -6.58 7.98 -14.19
CA ASN A 95 -6.83 7.08 -13.07
C ASN A 95 -7.47 7.77 -11.86
N CYS A 96 -7.61 9.10 -11.84
CA CYS A 96 -8.39 9.83 -10.83
C CYS A 96 -9.92 9.72 -11.04
N ARG A 97 -10.39 9.09 -12.11
CA ARG A 97 -11.84 8.89 -12.34
C ARG A 97 -12.39 7.87 -11.35
N GLN A 98 -13.61 8.10 -10.87
CA GLN A 98 -14.26 7.25 -9.85
C GLN A 98 -14.24 5.76 -10.22
N SER A 99 -14.63 5.40 -11.44
CA SER A 99 -14.64 4.01 -11.90
C SER A 99 -13.26 3.35 -11.91
N ARG A 100 -12.20 4.13 -12.18
CA ARG A 100 -10.83 3.65 -12.13
C ARG A 100 -10.34 3.46 -10.71
N VAL A 101 -10.68 4.39 -9.82
CA VAL A 101 -10.38 4.29 -8.38
C VAL A 101 -11.05 3.05 -7.78
N GLU A 102 -12.31 2.80 -8.08
CA GLU A 102 -13.04 1.61 -7.64
C GLU A 102 -12.38 0.31 -8.15
N TYR A 103 -12.04 0.27 -9.44
CA TYR A 103 -11.35 -0.88 -10.02
C TYR A 103 -9.99 -1.14 -9.37
N ILE A 104 -9.16 -0.10 -9.23
CA ILE A 104 -7.83 -0.20 -8.59
C ILE A 104 -7.98 -0.63 -7.13
N SER A 105 -8.90 -0.01 -6.39
CA SER A 105 -9.15 -0.31 -4.99
C SER A 105 -9.58 -1.77 -4.79
N SER A 106 -10.51 -2.27 -5.60
CA SER A 106 -10.96 -3.67 -5.51
C SER A 106 -9.85 -4.66 -5.90
N SER A 107 -9.03 -4.31 -6.89
CA SER A 107 -7.89 -5.15 -7.30
C SER A 107 -6.81 -5.21 -6.20
N LEU A 108 -6.51 -4.07 -5.56
CA LEU A 108 -5.59 -4.00 -4.42
C LEU A 108 -6.13 -4.79 -3.22
N ALA A 109 -7.42 -4.63 -2.89
CA ALA A 109 -8.04 -5.37 -1.80
C ALA A 109 -7.97 -6.89 -2.04
N GLY A 110 -8.17 -7.34 -3.28
CA GLY A 110 -8.03 -8.75 -3.66
C GLY A 110 -6.62 -9.31 -3.46
N LEU A 111 -5.58 -8.48 -3.54
CA LEU A 111 -4.21 -8.88 -3.20
C LEU A 111 -3.97 -8.82 -1.68
N LEU A 112 -4.39 -7.75 -1.04
CA LEU A 112 -4.11 -7.48 0.37
C LEU A 112 -4.83 -8.46 1.32
N GLN A 113 -6.00 -8.98 0.95
CA GLN A 113 -6.74 -9.95 1.76
C GLN A 113 -5.94 -11.24 2.08
N HIS A 114 -4.94 -11.57 1.27
CA HIS A 114 -4.08 -12.72 1.49
C HIS A 114 -2.83 -12.40 2.30
N ALA A 115 -2.53 -11.13 2.54
CA ALA A 115 -1.28 -10.72 3.15
C ALA A 115 -1.16 -11.23 4.59
N ASN A 116 -2.20 -11.04 5.41
CA ASN A 116 -2.18 -11.46 6.82
C ASN A 116 -1.99 -12.98 6.96
N ILE A 117 -2.75 -13.77 6.19
CA ILE A 117 -2.64 -15.24 6.20
C ILE A 117 -1.22 -15.68 5.83
N SER A 118 -0.62 -15.02 4.83
CA SER A 118 0.74 -15.33 4.38
C SER A 118 1.80 -14.95 5.43
N TYR A 119 1.60 -13.86 6.15
CA TYR A 119 2.48 -13.47 7.25
C TYR A 119 2.33 -14.41 8.45
N ASP A 120 1.13 -14.80 8.82
CA ASP A 120 0.89 -15.74 9.92
C ASP A 120 1.66 -17.03 9.70
N GLU A 121 1.66 -17.56 8.48
CA GLU A 121 2.41 -18.76 8.11
C GLU A 121 3.93 -18.60 8.32
N ILE A 122 4.49 -17.43 7.95
CA ILE A 122 5.91 -17.13 8.19
C ILE A 122 6.19 -16.99 9.70
N PHE A 123 5.29 -16.33 10.44
CA PHE A 123 5.44 -16.06 11.87
C PHE A 123 5.28 -17.29 12.74
N GLU A 124 4.70 -18.37 12.23
CA GLU A 124 4.70 -19.66 12.90
C GLU A 124 6.09 -20.31 12.91
N GLU A 125 6.90 -20.05 11.88
CA GLU A 125 8.24 -20.63 11.75
C GLU A 125 9.35 -19.77 12.39
N VAL A 126 9.08 -18.47 12.64
CA VAL A 126 10.05 -17.54 13.24
C VAL A 126 9.52 -16.93 14.53
N ASP A 127 10.33 -16.90 15.57
CA ASP A 127 9.95 -16.32 16.88
C ASP A 127 9.90 -14.79 16.84
N VAL A 128 8.91 -14.26 16.13
CA VAL A 128 8.70 -12.80 15.99
C VAL A 128 7.44 -12.31 16.68
N LYS A 129 6.59 -13.20 17.20
CA LYS A 129 5.30 -12.85 17.82
C LYS A 129 5.42 -11.83 18.95
N LYS A 130 6.52 -11.84 19.70
CA LYS A 130 6.81 -10.86 20.76
C LYS A 130 7.00 -9.41 20.28
N TYR A 131 7.27 -9.22 18.99
CA TYR A 131 7.47 -7.90 18.37
C TYR A 131 6.22 -7.40 17.63
N ILE A 132 5.22 -8.25 17.47
CA ILE A 132 3.99 -7.93 16.74
C ILE A 132 2.94 -7.46 17.74
N LYS A 133 2.41 -6.27 17.49
CA LYS A 133 1.24 -5.75 18.19
C LYS A 133 0.09 -5.73 17.19
N ASN A 134 -0.97 -6.44 17.55
CA ASN A 134 -2.21 -6.41 16.78
C ASN A 134 -3.07 -5.26 17.30
N GLU A 135 -2.86 -4.09 16.75
CA GLU A 135 -3.61 -2.88 17.10
C GLU A 135 -4.39 -2.40 15.88
N GLU A 136 -5.60 -1.92 16.11
CA GLU A 136 -6.42 -1.34 15.05
C GLU A 136 -5.88 0.04 14.65
N ALA A 137 -6.02 0.42 13.37
CA ALA A 137 -5.64 1.73 12.91
C ALA A 137 -6.75 2.76 13.24
N LEU A 138 -6.41 3.77 14.05
CA LEU A 138 -7.32 4.84 14.40
C LEU A 138 -7.15 6.04 13.47
N TYR A 139 -8.24 6.43 12.80
CA TYR A 139 -8.30 7.62 11.97
C TYR A 139 -9.00 8.75 12.72
N LEU A 140 -8.28 9.85 12.93
CA LEU A 140 -8.80 11.05 13.58
C LEU A 140 -9.05 12.16 12.55
N TYR A 141 -10.17 12.84 12.68
CA TYR A 141 -10.56 13.94 11.80
C TYR A 141 -10.76 15.22 12.63
N GLU A 142 -10.19 16.32 12.19
CA GLU A 142 -10.25 17.61 12.91
C GLU A 142 -11.64 18.23 12.90
N SER A 143 -12.48 17.86 11.94
CA SER A 143 -13.83 18.40 11.80
C SER A 143 -14.79 17.38 11.18
N LYS A 144 -16.08 17.62 11.39
CA LYS A 144 -17.14 16.86 10.73
C LYS A 144 -17.08 16.97 9.21
N THR A 145 -16.69 18.11 8.67
CA THR A 145 -16.52 18.33 7.24
C THR A 145 -15.40 17.45 6.69
N ALA A 146 -14.25 17.40 7.36
CA ALA A 146 -13.13 16.53 6.97
C ALA A 146 -13.52 15.04 7.01
N PHE A 147 -14.34 14.63 7.98
CA PHE A 147 -14.87 13.28 8.05
C PHE A 147 -15.82 12.96 6.88
N GLU A 148 -16.76 13.86 6.54
CA GLU A 148 -17.68 13.65 5.41
C GLU A 148 -16.94 13.59 4.05
N GLU A 149 -15.85 14.33 3.86
CA GLU A 149 -15.04 14.29 2.65
C GLU A 149 -14.42 12.91 2.39
N VAL A 150 -14.11 12.15 3.44
CA VAL A 150 -13.50 10.80 3.30
C VAL A 150 -14.53 9.66 3.34
N LYS A 151 -15.80 9.98 3.56
CA LYS A 151 -16.87 8.98 3.68
C LYS A 151 -16.96 8.04 2.47
N ALA A 152 -16.78 8.58 1.25
CA ALA A 152 -16.80 7.77 0.04
C ALA A 152 -15.65 6.72 0.03
N SER A 153 -14.45 7.09 0.49
CA SER A 153 -13.34 6.16 0.60
C SER A 153 -13.53 5.14 1.71
N THR A 154 -14.16 5.55 2.81
CA THR A 154 -14.55 4.66 3.92
C THR A 154 -15.55 3.61 3.45
N LEU A 155 -16.59 4.01 2.73
CA LEU A 155 -17.56 3.10 2.13
C LEU A 155 -16.92 2.14 1.13
N GLN A 156 -15.91 2.60 0.37
CA GLN A 156 -15.19 1.73 -0.55
C GLN A 156 -14.34 0.69 0.20
N ARG A 157 -13.72 1.05 1.35
CA ARG A 157 -13.03 0.06 2.22
C ARG A 157 -14.00 -1.00 2.73
N ILE A 158 -15.16 -0.60 3.25
CA ILE A 158 -16.19 -1.52 3.72
C ILE A 158 -16.66 -2.44 2.59
N LYS A 159 -16.89 -1.90 1.39
CA LYS A 159 -17.24 -2.69 0.19
C LYS A 159 -16.16 -3.70 -0.18
N ASN A 160 -14.91 -3.39 0.09
CA ASN A 160 -13.76 -4.28 -0.13
C ASN A 160 -13.52 -5.27 1.02
N GLY A 161 -14.42 -5.34 2.01
CA GLY A 161 -14.36 -6.31 3.11
C GLY A 161 -13.54 -5.85 4.33
N ILE A 162 -13.12 -4.58 4.37
CA ILE A 162 -12.40 -4.05 5.54
C ILE A 162 -13.42 -3.70 6.64
N ASP A 163 -13.19 -4.22 7.85
CA ASP A 163 -13.98 -3.86 9.03
C ASP A 163 -13.64 -2.42 9.45
N VAL A 164 -14.60 -1.53 9.33
CA VAL A 164 -14.46 -0.12 9.73
C VAL A 164 -15.55 0.25 10.69
N ARG A 165 -15.17 0.74 11.87
CA ARG A 165 -16.09 1.16 12.92
C ARG A 165 -16.02 2.66 13.13
N GLU A 166 -17.17 3.32 13.06
CA GLU A 166 -17.29 4.72 13.44
C GLU A 166 -17.40 4.83 14.97
N LEU A 167 -16.49 5.58 15.57
CA LEU A 167 -16.49 5.84 17.00
C LEU A 167 -17.13 7.20 17.26
N ASN A 168 -18.24 7.20 17.96
CA ASN A 168 -18.86 8.43 18.47
C ASN A 168 -18.25 8.79 19.83
N LYS A 169 -18.11 10.10 20.06
CA LYS A 169 -17.74 10.61 21.38
C LYS A 169 -18.82 10.37 22.40
#